data_70d84dfd78df836f5ff9d66f21fbfc1a
#
_entry.id   70d84dfd78df836f5ff9d66f21fbfc1a
#
_cell.length_a   1.000
_cell.length_b   1.000
_cell.length_c   1.000
_cell.angle_alpha   90.00
_cell.angle_beta   90.00
_cell.angle_gamma   90.00
#
_symmetry.space_group_name_H-M   'P 1'
#
loop_
_entity.id
_entity.type
_entity.pdbx_description
1 polymer ?
#
loop_
_entity_poly.entity_id
_entity_poly.type
_entity_poly.pdbx_seq_one_letter_code
_entity_poly.pdbx_strand_id
1 'polypeptide(L)'
;KLSDFDFLKGLENHIPTEYYNRAEAKGYQKYEVVSMVKDLLNYVEDRRIDYFVFTHSPGYKGYYHSLYDKYFHSKVIDKALKSSEYTSSDWDSYIFRIINLTNKNSDLDALPDLRKIRKLIFSNVKSLNSTEEAFNIALDVFHILLENFPDGVEKEDEETGEVSVQKGDGDSDGNGESVDGDGSEDGGSDGGKPELTDNQKKQLENAINKQKKFMDGDISKKALSKKDKASMDAVES
;
A
#
# COMPACT_ATOMS: atom_id res chain seq x y z
N LYS A 1 -8.89 6.88 28.59
CA LYS A 1 -8.42 6.83 27.19
C LYS A 1 -6.99 6.30 27.21
N LEU A 2 -6.72 5.20 26.51
CA LEU A 2 -5.36 4.71 26.33
C LEU A 2 -4.53 5.79 25.59
N SER A 3 -3.24 5.88 25.89
CA SER A 3 -2.36 6.67 25.04
C SER A 3 -2.26 6.04 23.66
N ASP A 4 -1.94 6.82 22.61
CA ASP A 4 -1.74 6.28 21.26
C ASP A 4 -0.67 5.16 21.24
N PHE A 5 0.33 5.29 22.10
CA PHE A 5 1.39 4.28 22.26
C PHE A 5 0.87 2.96 22.88
N ASP A 6 0.03 3.03 23.92
CA ASP A 6 -0.55 1.84 24.54
C ASP A 6 -1.56 1.17 23.60
N PHE A 7 -2.29 1.97 22.82
CA PHE A 7 -3.17 1.46 21.78
C PHE A 7 -2.40 0.65 20.75
N LEU A 8 -1.29 1.20 20.23
CA LEU A 8 -0.47 0.52 19.21
C LEU A 8 0.21 -0.76 19.72
N LYS A 9 0.57 -0.83 21.01
CA LYS A 9 1.14 -2.04 21.62
C LYS A 9 0.16 -3.21 21.69
N GLY A 10 -1.12 -2.94 21.78
CA GLY A 10 -2.18 -3.94 21.86
C GLY A 10 -3.04 -4.03 20.61
N LEU A 11 -2.53 -3.58 19.45
CA LEU A 11 -3.30 -3.45 18.20
C LEU A 11 -4.06 -4.73 17.84
N GLU A 12 -3.43 -5.91 18.00
CA GLU A 12 -4.05 -7.20 17.75
C GLU A 12 -5.30 -7.49 18.58
N ASN A 13 -5.41 -6.88 19.78
CA ASN A 13 -6.57 -7.06 20.67
C ASN A 13 -7.74 -6.15 20.29
N HIS A 14 -7.49 -5.13 19.47
CA HIS A 14 -8.51 -4.19 18.99
C HIS A 14 -9.12 -4.64 17.66
N ILE A 15 -8.48 -5.58 16.94
CA ILE A 15 -9.05 -6.14 15.71
C ILE A 15 -10.17 -7.13 16.09
N PRO A 16 -11.42 -6.91 15.63
CA PRO A 16 -12.52 -7.82 15.93
C PRO A 16 -12.26 -9.24 15.42
N THR A 17 -12.68 -10.26 16.20
CA THR A 17 -12.45 -11.67 15.87
C THR A 17 -13.00 -12.05 14.50
N GLU A 18 -14.09 -11.44 14.06
CA GLU A 18 -14.70 -11.69 12.75
C GLU A 18 -13.76 -11.44 11.59
N TYR A 19 -12.83 -10.44 11.70
CA TYR A 19 -11.86 -10.16 10.67
C TYR A 19 -10.82 -11.27 10.54
N TYR A 20 -10.40 -11.85 11.68
CA TYR A 20 -9.49 -13.01 11.67
C TYR A 20 -10.17 -14.21 11.02
N ASN A 21 -11.41 -14.53 11.40
CA ASN A 21 -12.15 -15.66 10.84
C ASN A 21 -12.38 -15.51 9.33
N ARG A 22 -12.73 -14.31 8.88
CA ARG A 22 -12.93 -14.04 7.44
C ARG A 22 -11.61 -14.12 6.66
N ALA A 23 -10.52 -13.63 7.24
CA ALA A 23 -9.21 -13.69 6.62
C ALA A 23 -8.67 -15.13 6.56
N GLU A 24 -8.90 -15.92 7.60
CA GLU A 24 -8.55 -17.35 7.63
C GLU A 24 -9.27 -18.13 6.53
N ALA A 25 -10.54 -17.87 6.29
CA ALA A 25 -11.29 -18.44 5.16
C ALA A 25 -10.73 -18.05 3.78
N LYS A 26 -9.92 -16.99 3.71
CA LYS A 26 -9.16 -16.55 2.53
C LYS A 26 -7.70 -17.07 2.52
N GLY A 27 -7.30 -17.87 3.51
CA GLY A 27 -5.96 -18.43 3.65
C GLY A 27 -4.93 -17.53 4.31
N TYR A 28 -5.35 -16.45 4.98
CA TYR A 28 -4.44 -15.55 5.71
C TYR A 28 -4.31 -15.94 7.19
N GLN A 29 -3.09 -15.93 7.69
CA GLN A 29 -2.80 -16.20 9.09
C GLN A 29 -3.04 -14.97 9.98
N LYS A 30 -3.29 -15.19 11.28
CA LYS A 30 -3.55 -14.11 12.24
C LYS A 30 -2.48 -13.01 12.23
N TYR A 31 -1.21 -13.36 12.17
CA TYR A 31 -0.10 -12.39 12.16
C TYR A 31 -0.09 -11.55 10.87
N GLU A 32 -0.52 -12.11 9.73
CA GLU A 32 -0.66 -11.39 8.47
C GLU A 32 -1.78 -10.34 8.57
N VAL A 33 -2.91 -10.70 9.18
CA VAL A 33 -4.03 -9.76 9.42
C VAL A 33 -3.55 -8.56 10.26
N VAL A 34 -2.81 -8.83 11.35
CA VAL A 34 -2.25 -7.76 12.19
C VAL A 34 -1.31 -6.86 11.40
N SER A 35 -0.43 -7.44 10.56
CA SER A 35 0.47 -6.69 9.69
C SER A 35 -0.29 -5.83 8.68
N MET A 36 -1.28 -6.40 7.99
CA MET A 36 -2.10 -5.69 7.01
C MET A 36 -2.85 -4.51 7.62
N VAL A 37 -3.49 -4.72 8.76
CA VAL A 37 -4.21 -3.65 9.46
C VAL A 37 -3.26 -2.57 9.95
N LYS A 38 -2.05 -2.95 10.42
CA LYS A 38 -1.00 -2.00 10.80
C LYS A 38 -0.55 -1.13 9.62
N ASP A 39 -0.32 -1.74 8.44
CA ASP A 39 0.11 -1.03 7.24
C ASP A 39 -0.98 -0.04 6.77
N LEU A 40 -2.24 -0.45 6.81
CA LEU A 40 -3.38 0.43 6.51
C LEU A 40 -3.50 1.58 7.52
N LEU A 41 -3.34 1.28 8.82
CA LEU A 41 -3.32 2.30 9.86
C LEU A 41 -2.20 3.31 9.65
N ASN A 42 -0.97 2.85 9.36
CA ASN A 42 0.16 3.73 9.05
C ASN A 42 -0.18 4.66 7.89
N TYR A 43 -0.78 4.13 6.83
CA TYR A 43 -1.17 4.95 5.69
C TYR A 43 -2.23 6.01 6.05
N VAL A 44 -3.26 5.64 6.81
CA VAL A 44 -4.32 6.58 7.24
C VAL A 44 -3.74 7.65 8.16
N GLU A 45 -2.86 7.28 9.08
CA GLU A 45 -2.16 8.22 9.98
C GLU A 45 -1.28 9.19 9.21
N ASP A 46 -0.51 8.71 8.21
CA ASP A 46 0.28 9.58 7.35
C ASP A 46 -0.60 10.63 6.65
N ARG A 47 -1.77 10.24 6.14
CA ARG A 47 -2.73 11.18 5.52
C ARG A 47 -3.28 12.18 6.53
N ARG A 48 -3.55 11.73 7.77
CA ARG A 48 -4.00 12.62 8.86
C ARG A 48 -2.92 13.64 9.23
N ILE A 49 -1.68 13.18 9.39
CA ILE A 49 -0.53 14.03 9.70
C ILE A 49 -0.27 15.03 8.57
N ASP A 50 -0.27 14.59 7.33
CA ASP A 50 -0.12 15.47 6.16
C ASP A 50 -1.17 16.58 6.15
N TYR A 51 -2.44 16.22 6.38
CA TYR A 51 -3.52 17.21 6.44
C TYR A 51 -3.28 18.23 7.54
N PHE A 52 -2.89 17.75 8.74
CA PHE A 52 -2.57 18.63 9.86
C PHE A 52 -1.41 19.58 9.53
N VAL A 53 -0.29 19.05 9.04
CA VAL A 53 0.90 19.82 8.68
C VAL A 53 0.58 20.84 7.57
N PHE A 54 -0.13 20.43 6.53
CA PHE A 54 -0.47 21.33 5.41
C PHE A 54 -1.43 22.47 5.81
N THR A 55 -2.22 22.23 6.85
CA THR A 55 -3.18 23.24 7.35
C THR A 55 -2.52 24.21 8.34
N HIS A 56 -1.71 23.68 9.27
CA HIS A 56 -1.17 24.45 10.39
C HIS A 56 0.24 24.98 10.16
N SER A 57 0.99 24.34 9.26
CA SER A 57 2.40 24.67 8.97
C SER A 57 2.66 24.69 7.46
N PRO A 58 2.03 25.62 6.70
CA PRO A 58 2.09 25.61 5.25
C PRO A 58 3.50 25.77 4.67
N GLY A 59 4.46 26.29 5.44
CA GLY A 59 5.86 26.39 5.04
C GLY A 59 6.55 25.04 4.78
N TYR A 60 6.04 23.95 5.39
CA TYR A 60 6.59 22.60 5.21
C TYR A 60 6.06 21.89 3.95
N LYS A 61 5.04 22.43 3.28
CA LYS A 61 4.47 21.80 2.06
C LYS A 61 5.52 21.46 1.02
N GLY A 62 6.43 22.38 0.75
CA GLY A 62 7.49 22.17 -0.24
C GLY A 62 8.41 20.98 0.09
N TYR A 63 8.73 20.80 1.36
CA TYR A 63 9.52 19.68 1.85
C TYR A 63 8.77 18.35 1.67
N TYR A 64 7.51 18.27 2.12
CA TYR A 64 6.68 17.09 1.95
C TYR A 64 6.48 16.72 0.47
N HIS A 65 6.22 17.71 -0.40
CA HIS A 65 6.12 17.45 -1.84
C HIS A 65 7.41 16.85 -2.41
N SER A 66 8.58 17.34 -1.99
CA SER A 66 9.86 16.77 -2.42
C SER A 66 10.06 15.33 -1.96
N LEU A 67 9.58 14.99 -0.75
CA LEU A 67 9.61 13.60 -0.26
C LEU A 67 8.67 12.71 -1.07
N TYR A 68 7.44 13.17 -1.33
CA TYR A 68 6.48 12.41 -2.14
C TYR A 68 6.98 12.21 -3.57
N ASP A 69 7.55 13.23 -4.20
CA ASP A 69 8.13 13.13 -5.54
C ASP A 69 9.25 12.10 -5.60
N LYS A 70 10.06 12.01 -4.54
CA LYS A 70 11.16 11.07 -4.46
C LYS A 70 10.72 9.62 -4.29
N TYR A 71 9.73 9.35 -3.43
CA TYR A 71 9.36 8.00 -3.03
C TYR A 71 8.12 7.48 -3.74
N PHE A 72 7.16 8.34 -4.09
CA PHE A 72 5.84 7.95 -4.60
C PHE A 72 5.59 8.38 -6.04
N HIS A 73 6.37 9.31 -6.58
CA HIS A 73 6.19 9.84 -7.95
C HIS A 73 7.40 9.55 -8.86
N SER A 74 8.14 8.48 -8.57
CA SER A 74 9.23 8.06 -9.44
C SER A 74 8.70 7.50 -10.76
N LYS A 75 9.49 7.62 -11.83
CA LYS A 75 9.10 7.14 -13.18
C LYS A 75 8.70 5.67 -13.21
N VAL A 76 9.33 4.82 -12.39
CA VAL A 76 9.02 3.39 -12.34
C VAL A 76 7.68 3.14 -11.65
N ILE A 77 7.34 3.88 -10.58
CA ILE A 77 6.02 3.84 -9.93
C ILE A 77 4.95 4.32 -10.90
N ASP A 78 5.18 5.43 -11.60
CA ASP A 78 4.25 5.97 -12.61
C ASP A 78 3.96 4.97 -13.74
N LYS A 79 4.98 4.25 -14.20
CA LYS A 79 4.80 3.18 -15.19
C LYS A 79 4.01 2.02 -14.63
N ALA A 80 4.34 1.55 -13.44
CA ALA A 80 3.64 0.44 -12.78
C ALA A 80 2.15 0.75 -12.55
N LEU A 81 1.82 1.97 -12.13
CA LEU A 81 0.43 2.39 -11.95
C LEU A 81 -0.40 2.36 -13.24
N LYS A 82 0.24 2.51 -14.39
CA LYS A 82 -0.40 2.47 -15.72
C LYS A 82 -0.36 1.09 -16.38
N SER A 83 0.45 0.17 -15.84
CA SER A 83 0.63 -1.17 -16.39
C SER A 83 -0.39 -2.18 -15.86
N SER A 84 -0.29 -3.42 -16.32
CA SER A 84 -1.03 -4.57 -15.78
C SER A 84 -0.49 -5.08 -14.44
N GLU A 85 0.64 -4.56 -13.96
CA GLU A 85 1.19 -4.95 -12.67
C GLU A 85 0.28 -4.51 -11.51
N TYR A 86 0.21 -5.33 -10.46
CA TYR A 86 -0.60 -5.06 -9.27
C TYR A 86 -2.08 -4.81 -9.58
N THR A 87 -2.67 -5.70 -10.39
CA THR A 87 -4.10 -5.68 -10.76
C THR A 87 -4.86 -6.91 -10.27
N SER A 88 -4.20 -7.84 -9.58
CA SER A 88 -4.83 -8.99 -8.94
C SER A 88 -5.54 -8.58 -7.64
N SER A 89 -6.65 -9.27 -7.29
CA SER A 89 -7.38 -8.99 -6.03
C SER A 89 -6.68 -9.60 -4.82
N ASP A 90 -5.38 -9.29 -4.64
CA ASP A 90 -4.56 -9.73 -3.51
C ASP A 90 -4.04 -8.56 -2.66
N TRP A 91 -3.46 -8.89 -1.51
CA TRP A 91 -2.94 -7.89 -0.59
C TRP A 91 -1.86 -6.99 -1.21
N ASP A 92 -0.90 -7.57 -1.94
CA ASP A 92 0.24 -6.80 -2.48
C ASP A 92 -0.24 -5.80 -3.53
N SER A 93 -1.21 -6.17 -4.34
CA SER A 93 -1.83 -5.29 -5.32
C SER A 93 -2.61 -4.15 -4.66
N TYR A 94 -3.44 -4.47 -3.67
CA TYR A 94 -4.20 -3.46 -2.96
C TYR A 94 -3.30 -2.48 -2.21
N ILE A 95 -2.33 -2.97 -1.43
CA ILE A 95 -1.46 -2.07 -0.65
C ILE A 95 -0.62 -1.18 -1.57
N PHE A 96 -0.08 -1.72 -2.67
CA PHE A 96 0.63 -0.93 -3.66
C PHE A 96 -0.25 0.20 -4.23
N ARG A 97 -1.49 -0.09 -4.61
CA ARG A 97 -2.44 0.91 -5.14
C ARG A 97 -2.87 1.91 -4.08
N ILE A 98 -3.12 1.49 -2.85
CA ILE A 98 -3.55 2.35 -1.73
C ILE A 98 -2.46 3.36 -1.37
N ILE A 99 -1.21 2.94 -1.18
CA ILE A 99 -0.13 3.85 -0.80
C ILE A 99 0.19 4.89 -1.90
N ASN A 100 -0.19 4.58 -3.14
CA ASN A 100 0.00 5.46 -4.29
C ASN A 100 -1.27 6.21 -4.71
N LEU A 101 -2.34 6.27 -3.88
CA LEU A 101 -3.60 6.98 -4.19
C LEU A 101 -3.43 8.48 -4.43
N THR A 102 -2.35 9.09 -3.94
CA THR A 102 -2.03 10.50 -4.18
C THR A 102 -1.29 10.75 -5.49
N ASN A 103 -0.78 9.70 -6.12
CA ASN A 103 -0.12 9.82 -7.42
C ASN A 103 -1.15 10.15 -8.51
N LYS A 104 -0.85 11.13 -9.36
CA LYS A 104 -1.71 11.56 -10.48
C LYS A 104 -1.97 10.45 -11.52
N ASN A 105 -1.11 9.44 -11.57
CA ASN A 105 -1.22 8.29 -12.46
C ASN A 105 -1.96 7.10 -11.81
N SER A 106 -2.51 7.28 -10.60
CA SER A 106 -3.29 6.25 -9.93
C SER A 106 -4.55 5.92 -10.72
N ASP A 107 -4.65 4.67 -11.18
CA ASP A 107 -5.83 4.13 -11.84
C ASP A 107 -6.77 3.56 -10.78
N LEU A 108 -7.89 4.23 -10.56
CA LEU A 108 -8.86 3.85 -9.52
C LEU A 108 -9.79 2.71 -9.96
N ASP A 109 -9.69 2.27 -11.21
CA ASP A 109 -10.42 1.13 -11.76
C ASP A 109 -9.51 -0.11 -11.90
N ALA A 110 -8.24 0.00 -11.48
CA ALA A 110 -7.29 -1.11 -11.55
C ALA A 110 -7.66 -2.28 -10.62
N LEU A 111 -8.39 -2.01 -9.55
CA LEU A 111 -8.86 -3.03 -8.59
C LEU A 111 -10.30 -2.73 -8.17
N PRO A 112 -11.08 -3.78 -7.84
CA PRO A 112 -12.42 -3.61 -7.31
C PRO A 112 -12.44 -2.68 -6.10
N ASP A 113 -13.45 -1.84 -5.98
CA ASP A 113 -13.69 -0.91 -4.86
C ASP A 113 -12.57 0.08 -4.51
N LEU A 114 -11.51 0.21 -5.32
CA LEU A 114 -10.42 1.16 -5.05
C LEU A 114 -10.93 2.61 -4.99
N ARG A 115 -11.94 2.96 -5.78
CA ARG A 115 -12.62 4.27 -5.69
C ARG A 115 -13.32 4.47 -4.35
N LYS A 116 -13.97 3.42 -3.83
CA LYS A 116 -14.65 3.42 -2.52
C LYS A 116 -13.64 3.61 -1.39
N ILE A 117 -12.53 2.86 -1.45
CA ILE A 117 -11.41 2.97 -0.50
C ILE A 117 -10.85 4.40 -0.50
N ARG A 118 -10.53 4.96 -1.68
CA ARG A 118 -10.04 6.33 -1.80
C ARG A 118 -11.02 7.33 -1.17
N LYS A 119 -12.31 7.21 -1.50
CA LYS A 119 -13.34 8.10 -0.95
C LYS A 119 -13.41 7.98 0.57
N LEU A 120 -13.42 6.76 1.09
CA LEU A 120 -13.46 6.49 2.53
C LEU A 120 -12.30 7.19 3.27
N ILE A 121 -11.06 7.00 2.81
CA ILE A 121 -9.89 7.59 3.45
C ILE A 121 -9.94 9.13 3.36
N PHE A 122 -10.03 9.69 2.16
CA PHE A 122 -9.87 11.15 1.96
C PHE A 122 -11.07 11.97 2.43
N SER A 123 -12.25 11.36 2.61
CA SER A 123 -13.40 12.07 3.22
C SER A 123 -13.26 12.20 4.74
N ASN A 124 -12.54 11.27 5.39
CA ASN A 124 -12.47 11.19 6.85
C ASN A 124 -11.20 11.81 7.44
N VAL A 125 -10.05 11.79 6.73
CA VAL A 125 -8.76 12.24 7.30
C VAL A 125 -8.80 13.67 7.88
N LYS A 126 -9.68 14.52 7.39
CA LYS A 126 -9.84 15.91 7.87
C LYS A 126 -10.46 16.01 9.26
N SER A 127 -11.21 15.02 9.67
CA SER A 127 -11.96 14.98 10.94
C SER A 127 -11.34 14.05 11.97
N LEU A 128 -10.30 13.29 11.62
CA LEU A 128 -9.64 12.37 12.54
C LEU A 128 -8.84 13.12 13.59
N ASN A 129 -9.10 12.82 14.87
CA ASN A 129 -8.48 13.45 16.03
C ASN A 129 -7.59 12.49 16.84
N SER A 130 -7.65 11.20 16.58
CA SER A 130 -6.89 10.19 17.31
C SER A 130 -6.48 9.02 16.43
N THR A 131 -5.47 8.26 16.88
CA THR A 131 -5.04 6.99 16.24
C THR A 131 -6.16 5.94 16.27
N GLU A 132 -7.00 5.93 17.32
CA GLU A 132 -8.16 5.05 17.39
C GLU A 132 -9.20 5.33 16.28
N GLU A 133 -9.45 6.61 15.97
CA GLU A 133 -10.32 6.98 14.84
C GLU A 133 -9.69 6.58 13.48
N ALA A 134 -8.38 6.78 13.33
CA ALA A 134 -7.65 6.34 12.14
C ALA A 134 -7.67 4.81 11.99
N PHE A 135 -7.58 4.07 13.10
CA PHE A 135 -7.69 2.62 13.12
C PHE A 135 -9.07 2.13 12.65
N ASN A 136 -10.15 2.79 13.05
CA ASN A 136 -11.49 2.45 12.56
C ASN A 136 -11.59 2.60 11.03
N ILE A 137 -11.00 3.66 10.45
CA ILE A 137 -10.93 3.81 9.00
C ILE A 137 -10.08 2.70 8.36
N ALA A 138 -8.95 2.32 8.98
CA ALA A 138 -8.13 1.21 8.50
C ALA A 138 -8.89 -0.12 8.52
N LEU A 139 -9.69 -0.38 9.56
CA LEU A 139 -10.56 -1.56 9.63
C LEU A 139 -11.65 -1.53 8.55
N ASP A 140 -12.28 -0.39 8.31
CA ASP A 140 -13.28 -0.24 7.25
C ASP A 140 -12.67 -0.50 5.85
N VAL A 141 -11.43 -0.03 5.63
CA VAL A 141 -10.67 -0.36 4.40
C VAL A 141 -10.41 -1.87 4.34
N PHE A 142 -9.90 -2.46 5.42
CA PHE A 142 -9.60 -3.89 5.47
C PHE A 142 -10.85 -4.75 5.25
N HIS A 143 -12.01 -4.30 5.74
CA HIS A 143 -13.30 -4.93 5.46
C HIS A 143 -13.57 -5.01 3.95
N ILE A 144 -13.38 -3.89 3.23
CA ILE A 144 -13.56 -3.85 1.77
C ILE A 144 -12.57 -4.80 1.07
N LEU A 145 -11.33 -4.87 1.53
CA LEU A 145 -10.35 -5.79 0.97
C LEU A 145 -10.77 -7.26 1.13
N LEU A 146 -11.23 -7.62 2.33
CA LEU A 146 -11.72 -8.98 2.61
C LEU A 146 -12.92 -9.38 1.75
N GLU A 147 -13.76 -8.42 1.32
CA GLU A 147 -14.85 -8.68 0.38
C GLU A 147 -14.35 -9.01 -1.02
N ASN A 148 -13.18 -8.46 -1.40
CA ASN A 148 -12.62 -8.57 -2.74
C ASN A 148 -11.51 -9.63 -2.86
N PHE A 149 -10.94 -10.11 -1.76
CA PHE A 149 -9.95 -11.18 -1.79
C PHE A 149 -10.59 -12.49 -2.28
N PRO A 150 -9.89 -13.27 -3.10
CA PRO A 150 -10.35 -14.58 -3.53
C PRO A 150 -10.54 -15.50 -2.32
N ASP A 151 -11.47 -16.45 -2.44
CA ASP A 151 -11.65 -17.49 -1.44
C ASP A 151 -10.40 -18.38 -1.36
N GLY A 152 -10.07 -18.81 -0.16
CA GLY A 152 -8.98 -19.73 0.06
C GLY A 152 -9.26 -21.09 -0.59
N VAL A 153 -8.22 -21.79 -0.98
CA VAL A 153 -8.29 -23.13 -1.54
C VAL A 153 -7.91 -24.13 -0.45
N GLU A 154 -8.81 -25.09 -0.18
CA GLU A 154 -8.50 -26.20 0.72
C GLU A 154 -7.45 -27.10 0.07
N LYS A 155 -6.36 -27.35 0.78
CA LYS A 155 -5.34 -28.33 0.41
C LYS A 155 -5.20 -29.35 1.53
N GLU A 156 -5.26 -30.60 1.16
CA GLU A 156 -4.96 -31.73 2.03
C GLU A 156 -3.45 -32.05 1.91
N ASP A 157 -2.80 -32.13 3.03
CA ASP A 157 -1.39 -32.58 3.09
C ASP A 157 -1.36 -34.09 2.82
N GLU A 158 -0.66 -34.51 1.79
CA GLU A 158 -0.62 -35.93 1.35
C GLU A 158 0.06 -36.86 2.37
N GLU A 159 0.89 -36.31 3.29
CA GLU A 159 1.59 -37.11 4.30
C GLU A 159 0.82 -37.19 5.63
N THR A 160 0.14 -36.12 6.03
CA THR A 160 -0.53 -36.01 7.33
C THR A 160 -2.05 -36.12 7.25
N GLY A 161 -2.65 -35.92 6.09
CA GLY A 161 -4.09 -35.87 5.90
C GLY A 161 -4.73 -34.63 6.52
N GLU A 162 -3.95 -33.63 6.94
CA GLU A 162 -4.46 -32.38 7.47
C GLU A 162 -4.92 -31.46 6.35
N VAL A 163 -6.15 -30.92 6.48
CA VAL A 163 -6.69 -29.95 5.54
C VAL A 163 -6.31 -28.56 6.00
N SER A 164 -5.63 -27.82 5.14
CA SER A 164 -5.29 -26.39 5.34
C SER A 164 -5.90 -25.52 4.26
N VAL A 165 -6.30 -24.30 4.62
CA VAL A 165 -6.77 -23.30 3.66
C VAL A 165 -5.58 -22.45 3.22
N GLN A 166 -5.31 -22.45 1.92
CA GLN A 166 -4.27 -21.63 1.32
C GLN A 166 -4.89 -20.48 0.52
N LYS A 167 -4.11 -19.41 0.28
CA LYS A 167 -4.57 -18.27 -0.52
C LYS A 167 -4.98 -18.74 -1.92
N GLY A 168 -6.17 -18.32 -2.36
CA GLY A 168 -6.58 -18.51 -3.75
C GLY A 168 -5.74 -17.64 -4.67
N ASP A 169 -5.39 -18.16 -5.84
CA ASP A 169 -4.77 -17.35 -6.89
C ASP A 169 -5.83 -16.37 -7.43
N GLY A 170 -5.62 -15.08 -7.19
CA GLY A 170 -6.40 -14.06 -7.87
C GLY A 170 -6.12 -14.17 -9.36
N ASP A 171 -7.16 -14.31 -10.17
CA ASP A 171 -7.08 -14.45 -11.63
C ASP A 171 -6.15 -13.40 -12.23
N SER A 172 -4.91 -13.79 -12.47
CA SER A 172 -3.93 -13.09 -13.28
C SER A 172 -3.84 -13.86 -14.60
N ASP A 173 -4.78 -13.60 -15.49
CA ASP A 173 -4.67 -14.03 -16.88
C ASP A 173 -3.55 -13.24 -17.57
N GLY A 174 -2.33 -13.70 -17.37
CA GLY A 174 -1.10 -13.15 -17.93
C GLY A 174 -0.14 -14.25 -18.37
N ASN A 175 -0.57 -15.08 -19.33
CA ASN A 175 0.33 -15.97 -20.04
C ASN A 175 1.03 -15.17 -21.15
N GLY A 176 2.24 -14.66 -20.90
CA GLY A 176 3.08 -13.96 -21.85
C GLY A 176 4.46 -14.57 -21.87
N GLU A 177 4.76 -15.37 -22.90
CA GLU A 177 6.10 -15.83 -23.23
C GLU A 177 7.04 -14.62 -23.42
N SER A 178 8.18 -14.66 -22.72
CA SER A 178 9.24 -13.68 -22.81
C SER A 178 9.96 -13.77 -24.15
N VAL A 179 9.99 -12.65 -24.88
CA VAL A 179 10.94 -12.44 -25.99
C VAL A 179 11.88 -11.30 -25.58
N ASP A 180 13.16 -11.63 -25.47
CA ASP A 180 14.25 -10.68 -25.29
C ASP A 180 14.26 -9.64 -26.43
N GLY A 181 14.25 -8.36 -26.07
CA GLY A 181 14.37 -7.26 -27.02
C GLY A 181 14.74 -5.97 -26.32
N ASP A 182 16.02 -5.64 -26.34
CA ASP A 182 16.54 -4.28 -26.09
C ASP A 182 16.02 -3.34 -27.19
N GLY A 183 15.29 -2.30 -26.82
CA GLY A 183 14.83 -1.31 -27.80
C GLY A 183 13.90 -0.28 -27.20
N SER A 184 14.37 0.94 -27.13
CA SER A 184 13.61 2.17 -26.88
C SER A 184 12.55 2.39 -27.98
N GLU A 185 11.53 3.18 -27.57
CA GLU A 185 10.59 3.99 -28.36
C GLU A 185 9.17 3.45 -28.56
N ASP A 186 8.31 4.25 -28.03
CA ASP A 186 6.99 4.74 -28.44
C ASP A 186 6.44 4.23 -29.78
N GLY A 187 5.21 3.71 -29.70
CA GLY A 187 4.37 3.66 -30.87
C GLY A 187 3.57 2.38 -31.08
N GLY A 188 2.25 2.38 -30.79
CA GLY A 188 1.37 1.42 -31.42
C GLY A 188 0.27 0.85 -30.52
N SER A 189 -0.83 1.53 -30.52
CA SER A 189 -2.19 1.13 -30.25
C SER A 189 -2.49 -0.36 -30.46
N ASP A 190 -2.53 -1.11 -29.38
CA ASP A 190 -3.49 -2.18 -29.15
C ASP A 190 -3.96 -2.06 -27.70
N GLY A 191 -5.27 -2.24 -27.43
CA GLY A 191 -5.97 -1.79 -26.21
C GLY A 191 -5.58 -2.46 -24.90
N GLY A 192 -4.40 -3.06 -24.75
CA GLY A 192 -3.86 -3.66 -23.55
C GLY A 192 -3.01 -2.67 -22.73
N LYS A 193 -3.03 -2.79 -21.40
CA LYS A 193 -2.11 -2.04 -20.54
C LYS A 193 -0.68 -2.52 -20.83
N PRO A 194 0.32 -1.60 -20.84
CA PRO A 194 1.70 -1.97 -21.12
C PRO A 194 2.26 -2.87 -20.00
N GLU A 195 3.02 -3.89 -20.36
CA GLU A 195 3.76 -4.71 -19.42
C GLU A 195 5.13 -4.10 -19.11
N LEU A 196 5.63 -4.37 -17.91
CA LEU A 196 6.96 -3.94 -17.49
C LEU A 196 8.00 -4.99 -17.91
N THR A 197 9.17 -4.52 -18.39
CA THR A 197 10.33 -5.40 -18.61
C THR A 197 10.90 -5.92 -17.28
N ASP A 198 11.64 -7.02 -17.28
CA ASP A 198 12.24 -7.61 -16.08
C ASP A 198 13.13 -6.64 -15.33
N ASN A 199 13.87 -5.79 -16.03
CA ASN A 199 14.67 -4.73 -15.40
C ASN A 199 13.78 -3.69 -14.72
N GLN A 200 12.65 -3.33 -15.32
CA GLN A 200 11.68 -2.41 -14.72
C GLN A 200 10.98 -3.04 -13.53
N LYS A 201 10.68 -4.35 -13.55
CA LYS A 201 10.12 -5.09 -12.40
C LYS A 201 11.09 -5.08 -11.20
N LYS A 202 12.39 -5.33 -11.41
CA LYS A 202 13.42 -5.21 -10.36
C LYS A 202 13.54 -3.78 -9.82
N GLN A 203 13.47 -2.78 -10.68
CA GLN A 203 13.49 -1.37 -10.25
C GLN A 203 12.24 -1.02 -9.46
N LEU A 204 11.07 -1.56 -9.84
CA LEU A 204 9.80 -1.39 -9.14
C LEU A 204 9.85 -2.00 -7.74
N GLU A 205 10.32 -3.23 -7.61
CA GLU A 205 10.49 -3.90 -6.31
C GLU A 205 11.38 -3.06 -5.37
N ASN A 206 12.50 -2.56 -5.87
CA ASN A 206 13.35 -1.66 -5.10
C ASN A 206 12.65 -0.35 -4.71
N ALA A 207 11.80 0.19 -5.58
CA ALA A 207 11.04 1.41 -5.29
C ALA A 207 9.96 1.14 -4.23
N ILE A 208 9.24 0.03 -4.32
CA ILE A 208 8.23 -0.40 -3.33
C ILE A 208 8.89 -0.62 -1.95
N ASN A 209 10.05 -1.30 -1.91
CA ASN A 209 10.79 -1.48 -0.66
C ASN A 209 11.20 -0.14 -0.02
N LYS A 210 11.53 0.88 -0.83
CA LYS A 210 11.80 2.23 -0.33
C LYS A 210 10.53 2.92 0.18
N GLN A 211 9.38 2.74 -0.49
CA GLN A 211 8.09 3.25 -0.02
C GLN A 211 7.71 2.63 1.33
N LYS A 212 7.82 1.29 1.47
CA LYS A 212 7.56 0.58 2.73
C LYS A 212 8.43 1.12 3.87
N LYS A 213 9.75 1.23 3.66
CA LYS A 213 10.68 1.82 4.65
C LYS A 213 10.34 3.26 5.01
N PHE A 214 9.89 4.05 4.04
CA PHE A 214 9.45 5.43 4.30
C PHE A 214 8.23 5.43 5.22
N MET A 215 7.22 4.61 4.94
CA MET A 215 6.00 4.50 5.75
C MET A 215 6.26 3.97 7.16
N ASP A 216 7.23 3.05 7.31
CA ASP A 216 7.65 2.52 8.62
C ASP A 216 8.51 3.51 9.43
N GLY A 217 8.78 4.70 8.89
CA GLY A 217 9.67 5.69 9.53
C GLY A 217 11.15 5.30 9.49
N ASP A 218 11.53 4.22 8.81
CA ASP A 218 12.92 3.75 8.66
C ASP A 218 13.65 4.52 7.53
N ILE A 219 13.63 5.84 7.64
CA ILE A 219 14.43 6.69 6.75
C ILE A 219 15.83 6.78 7.32
N SER A 220 16.75 5.96 6.81
CA SER A 220 18.15 6.09 7.22
C SER A 220 18.62 7.52 6.89
N LYS A 221 19.20 8.22 7.87
CA LYS A 221 19.79 9.58 7.71
C LYS A 221 20.82 9.62 6.57
N LYS A 222 21.35 8.48 6.13
CA LYS A 222 22.22 8.34 4.96
C LYS A 222 21.51 8.51 3.60
N ALA A 223 20.21 8.30 3.56
CA ALA A 223 19.42 8.42 2.32
C ALA A 223 19.00 9.86 2.00
N LEU A 224 19.17 10.79 2.94
CA LEU A 224 18.90 12.20 2.72
C LEU A 224 20.05 12.85 1.95
N SER A 225 19.73 13.60 0.89
CA SER A 225 20.72 14.41 0.19
C SER A 225 21.33 15.47 1.13
N LYS A 226 22.50 16.01 0.79
CA LYS A 226 23.08 17.14 1.56
C LYS A 226 22.11 18.33 1.69
N LYS A 227 21.26 18.55 0.69
CA LYS A 227 20.24 19.60 0.68
C LYS A 227 19.11 19.30 1.65
N ASP A 228 18.69 18.02 1.71
CA ASP A 228 17.62 17.57 2.63
C ASP A 228 18.10 17.66 4.10
N LYS A 229 19.36 17.30 4.36
CA LYS A 229 19.99 17.46 5.69
C LYS A 229 20.06 18.93 6.13
N ALA A 230 20.51 19.82 5.25
CA ALA A 230 20.57 21.24 5.56
C ALA A 230 19.19 21.85 5.85
N SER A 231 18.13 21.33 5.20
CA SER A 231 16.75 21.74 5.48
C SER A 231 16.25 21.22 6.81
N MET A 232 16.63 20.00 7.23
CA MET A 232 16.29 19.45 8.55
C MET A 232 17.05 20.20 9.67
N ASP A 233 18.34 20.44 9.51
CA ASP A 233 19.18 21.17 10.48
C ASP A 233 18.70 22.62 10.68
N ALA A 234 18.14 23.24 9.64
CA ALA A 234 17.52 24.57 9.71
C ALA A 234 16.17 24.61 10.44
N VAL A 235 15.55 23.46 10.65
CA VAL A 235 14.27 23.31 11.37
C VAL A 235 14.50 22.98 12.86
N GLU A 236 15.63 22.33 13.18
CA GLU A 236 16.01 22.00 14.56
C GLU A 236 16.74 23.16 15.27
N SER A 237 17.11 24.23 14.58
CA SER A 237 17.75 25.44 15.11
C SER A 237 16.74 26.57 15.33
#